data_a6aa36c7abab6f8b94b812ad7ea86e1d
#
_entry.id   a6aa36c7abab6f8b94b812ad7ea86e1d
#
_cell.length_a   1.000
_cell.length_b   1.000
_cell.length_c   1.000
_cell.angle_alpha   90.00
_cell.angle_beta   90.00
_cell.angle_gamma   90.00
#
_symmetry.space_group_name_H-M   'P 1'
#
loop_
_entity.id
_entity.type
_entity.pdbx_description
1 polymer ?
#
loop_
_entity_poly.entity_id
_entity_poly.type
_entity_poly.pdbx_seq_one_letter_code
_entity_poly.pdbx_strand_id
1 'polypeptide(L)'
;AMARLLEKGEGIDGVFASNDLMAVGAMAAIEEAGLRVPEDIKVIGFDDSVVAQTARPALTSVRQDIVALGEAAAELMIAQLRGEEVVPRILKSELVIRETA
;
A
#
# COMPACT_ATOMS: atom_id res chain seq x y z
N ALA A 1 -4.59 -11.41 -10.01
CA ALA A 1 -5.67 -10.42 -9.82
C ALA A 1 -5.64 -9.37 -10.93
N MET A 2 -4.54 -8.61 -11.09
CA MET A 2 -4.47 -7.50 -12.07
C MET A 2 -4.74 -7.94 -13.52
N ALA A 3 -4.12 -9.02 -13.99
CA ALA A 3 -4.36 -9.54 -15.34
C ALA A 3 -5.87 -9.77 -15.62
N ARG A 4 -6.60 -10.35 -14.68
CA ARG A 4 -8.05 -10.54 -14.80
C ARG A 4 -8.85 -9.24 -14.86
N LEU A 5 -8.38 -8.18 -14.20
CA LEU A 5 -9.03 -6.87 -14.27
C LEU A 5 -8.82 -6.26 -15.65
N LEU A 6 -7.62 -6.37 -16.21
CA LEU A 6 -7.31 -5.88 -17.54
C LEU A 6 -8.08 -6.62 -18.64
N GLU A 7 -8.27 -7.95 -18.50
CA GLU A 7 -9.06 -8.77 -19.44
C GLU A 7 -10.54 -8.35 -19.54
N LYS A 8 -11.10 -7.74 -18.49
CA LYS A 8 -12.49 -7.28 -18.49
C LYS A 8 -12.73 -6.09 -19.42
N GLY A 9 -11.68 -5.39 -19.87
CA GLY A 9 -11.79 -4.28 -20.80
C GLY A 9 -12.51 -3.03 -20.25
N GLU A 10 -12.78 -2.97 -18.95
CA GLU A 10 -13.27 -1.78 -18.27
C GLU A 10 -12.10 -0.81 -18.15
N GLY A 11 -12.24 0.43 -18.61
CA GLY A 11 -11.17 1.44 -18.60
C GLY A 11 -10.66 1.70 -17.17
N ILE A 12 -9.59 1.01 -16.78
CA ILE A 12 -8.92 1.18 -15.48
C ILE A 12 -7.79 2.18 -15.68
N ASP A 13 -7.79 3.27 -14.94
CA ASP A 13 -6.77 4.32 -14.94
C ASP A 13 -5.98 4.42 -13.63
N GLY A 14 -6.42 3.70 -12.60
CA GLY A 14 -5.75 3.66 -11.31
C GLY A 14 -6.00 2.37 -10.54
N VAL A 15 -4.97 1.95 -9.79
CA VAL A 15 -4.99 0.75 -8.93
C VAL A 15 -4.46 1.12 -7.55
N PHE A 16 -5.21 0.76 -6.52
CA PHE A 16 -4.75 0.74 -5.15
C PHE A 16 -4.57 -0.71 -4.70
N ALA A 17 -3.35 -1.08 -4.35
CA ALA A 17 -3.02 -2.42 -3.88
C ALA A 17 -2.89 -2.46 -2.36
N SER A 18 -3.32 -3.56 -1.76
CA SER A 18 -3.35 -3.71 -0.29
C SER A 18 -1.97 -3.71 0.38
N ASN A 19 -0.90 -3.94 -0.38
CA ASN A 19 0.48 -3.79 0.05
C ASN A 19 1.42 -3.58 -1.16
N ASP A 20 2.66 -3.22 -0.89
CA ASP A 20 3.65 -2.90 -1.93
C ASP A 20 4.02 -4.09 -2.81
N LEU A 21 4.09 -5.31 -2.27
CA LEU A 21 4.36 -6.51 -3.07
C LEU A 21 3.26 -6.77 -4.09
N MET A 22 2.00 -6.59 -3.68
CA MET A 22 0.86 -6.71 -4.59
C MET A 22 0.86 -5.59 -5.63
N ALA A 23 1.26 -4.37 -5.25
CA ALA A 23 1.42 -3.26 -6.17
C ALA A 23 2.45 -3.55 -7.25
N VAL A 24 3.64 -4.04 -6.88
CA VAL A 24 4.69 -4.42 -7.84
C VAL A 24 4.22 -5.55 -8.77
N GLY A 25 3.50 -6.54 -8.22
CA GLY A 25 2.87 -7.58 -9.06
C GLY A 25 1.81 -7.04 -10.02
N ALA A 26 1.07 -6.00 -9.63
CA ALA A 26 0.13 -5.32 -10.52
C ALA A 26 0.87 -4.54 -11.62
N MET A 27 1.96 -3.83 -11.28
CA MET A 27 2.80 -3.12 -12.24
C MET A 27 3.35 -4.07 -13.32
N ALA A 28 3.88 -5.23 -12.91
CA ALA A 28 4.36 -6.23 -13.86
C ALA A 28 3.25 -6.70 -14.81
N ALA A 29 2.05 -6.98 -14.32
CA ALA A 29 0.93 -7.40 -15.15
C ALA A 29 0.45 -6.28 -16.12
N ILE A 30 0.55 -5.01 -15.72
CA ILE A 30 0.25 -3.86 -16.57
C ILE A 30 1.26 -3.76 -17.71
N GLU A 31 2.55 -3.90 -17.41
CA GLU A 31 3.63 -3.89 -18.40
C GLU A 31 3.52 -5.07 -19.37
N GLU A 32 3.23 -6.27 -18.88
CA GLU A 32 2.99 -7.47 -19.72
C GLU A 32 1.80 -7.28 -20.69
N ALA A 33 0.81 -6.48 -20.31
CA ALA A 33 -0.31 -6.10 -21.17
C ALA A 33 0.03 -4.98 -22.17
N GLY A 34 1.28 -4.49 -22.20
CA GLY A 34 1.74 -3.42 -23.08
C GLY A 34 1.32 -2.02 -22.65
N LEU A 35 0.89 -1.87 -21.39
CA LEU A 35 0.49 -0.59 -20.79
C LEU A 35 1.61 -0.04 -19.91
N ARG A 36 1.60 1.27 -19.66
CA ARG A 36 2.65 1.98 -18.94
C ARG A 36 2.17 2.46 -17.58
N VAL A 37 3.06 2.43 -16.61
CA VAL A 37 2.87 3.02 -15.29
C VAL A 37 3.83 4.21 -15.16
N PRO A 38 3.37 5.41 -14.86
CA PRO A 38 2.00 5.83 -14.50
C PRO A 38 1.12 6.32 -15.66
N GLU A 39 1.63 6.37 -16.90
CA GLU A 39 0.99 7.09 -18.02
C GLU A 39 -0.39 6.56 -18.38
N ASP A 40 -0.54 5.25 -18.41
CA ASP A 40 -1.81 4.59 -18.78
C ASP A 40 -2.58 4.17 -17.52
N ILE A 41 -1.88 3.63 -16.50
CA ILE A 41 -2.47 3.22 -15.23
C ILE A 41 -1.57 3.67 -14.07
N LYS A 42 -2.13 4.42 -13.14
CA LYS A 42 -1.45 4.79 -11.88
C LYS A 42 -1.56 3.67 -10.86
N VAL A 43 -0.49 3.48 -10.07
CA VAL A 43 -0.47 2.44 -9.04
C VAL A 43 -0.04 3.02 -7.70
N ILE A 44 -0.80 2.69 -6.65
CA ILE A 44 -0.49 3.04 -5.27
C ILE A 44 -0.44 1.76 -4.44
N GLY A 45 0.61 1.62 -3.63
CA GLY A 45 0.79 0.55 -2.66
C GLY A 45 0.44 0.95 -1.23
N PHE A 46 0.78 0.10 -0.30
CA PHE A 46 0.58 0.29 1.13
C PHE A 46 1.73 -0.37 1.90
N ASP A 47 2.16 0.22 3.01
CA ASP A 47 3.24 -0.09 3.95
C ASP A 47 4.50 0.78 3.76
N ASP A 48 4.77 1.30 2.59
CA ASP A 48 6.01 2.04 2.25
C ASP A 48 7.28 1.24 2.61
N SER A 49 7.29 -0.01 2.25
CA SER A 49 8.39 -0.94 2.45
C SER A 49 9.59 -0.63 1.55
N VAL A 50 10.71 -1.33 1.78
CA VAL A 50 11.89 -1.26 0.89
C VAL A 50 11.53 -1.55 -0.57
N VAL A 51 10.53 -2.41 -0.80
CA VAL A 51 10.04 -2.74 -2.14
C VAL A 51 9.51 -1.49 -2.86
N ALA A 52 8.75 -0.63 -2.17
CA ALA A 52 8.24 0.62 -2.77
C ALA A 52 9.36 1.55 -3.23
N GLN A 53 10.45 1.63 -2.44
CA GLN A 53 11.58 2.51 -2.71
C GLN A 53 12.48 1.98 -3.84
N THR A 54 12.58 0.67 -3.98
CA THR A 54 13.48 0.01 -4.93
C THR A 54 12.82 -0.39 -6.25
N ALA A 55 11.49 -0.39 -6.31
CA ALA A 55 10.74 -0.64 -7.54
C ALA A 55 11.13 0.34 -8.66
N ARG A 56 10.89 -0.04 -9.89
CA ARG A 56 11.09 0.79 -11.08
C ARG A 56 9.87 0.66 -12.00
N PRO A 57 9.13 1.76 -12.19
CA PRO A 57 9.22 3.06 -11.50
C PRO A 57 9.02 2.96 -9.99
N ALA A 58 9.56 3.93 -9.22
CA ALA A 58 9.46 3.94 -7.75
C ALA A 58 8.01 4.10 -7.31
N LEU A 59 7.56 3.23 -6.40
CA LEU A 59 6.16 3.08 -6.05
C LEU A 59 5.70 4.14 -5.05
N THR A 60 4.66 4.88 -5.41
CA THR A 60 3.86 5.68 -4.49
C THR A 60 3.14 4.75 -3.51
N SER A 61 3.29 5.00 -2.21
CA SER A 61 2.77 4.10 -1.18
C SER A 61 2.27 4.86 0.05
N VAL A 62 1.32 4.26 0.75
CA VAL A 62 0.85 4.76 2.04
C VAL A 62 1.77 4.24 3.14
N ARG A 63 2.45 5.16 3.83
CA ARG A 63 3.34 4.84 4.96
C ARG A 63 2.54 4.75 6.24
N GLN A 64 2.77 3.69 6.99
CA GLN A 64 2.36 3.54 8.38
C GLN A 64 3.59 3.69 9.29
N ASP A 65 3.42 4.32 10.45
CA ASP A 65 4.42 4.28 11.51
C ASP A 65 4.29 2.94 12.26
N ILE A 66 5.03 1.94 11.78
CA ILE A 66 4.99 0.57 12.33
C ILE A 66 5.51 0.54 13.77
N VAL A 67 6.47 1.40 14.13
CA VAL A 67 6.99 1.48 15.49
C VAL A 67 5.91 2.01 16.42
N ALA A 68 5.31 3.16 16.09
CA ALA A 68 4.21 3.71 16.87
C ALA A 68 3.00 2.76 16.94
N LEU A 69 2.72 2.01 15.88
CA LEU A 69 1.67 0.99 15.87
C LEU A 69 1.97 -0.14 16.86
N GLY A 70 3.20 -0.64 16.87
CA GLY A 70 3.65 -1.68 17.79
C GLY A 70 3.64 -1.22 19.25
N GLU A 71 4.11 -0.01 19.52
CA GLU A 71 4.08 0.60 20.86
C GLU A 71 2.64 0.76 21.36
N ALA A 72 1.76 1.35 20.55
CA ALA A 72 0.35 1.52 20.90
C ALA A 72 -0.35 0.18 21.15
N ALA A 73 -0.10 -0.83 20.34
CA ALA A 73 -0.66 -2.17 20.52
C ALA A 73 -0.20 -2.81 21.85
N ALA A 74 1.10 -2.70 22.17
CA ALA A 74 1.66 -3.21 23.42
C ALA A 74 1.07 -2.50 24.64
N GLU A 75 0.99 -1.18 24.61
CA GLU A 75 0.39 -0.38 25.70
C GLU A 75 -1.08 -0.76 25.94
N LEU A 76 -1.88 -0.87 24.88
CA LEU A 76 -3.29 -1.26 24.99
C LEU A 76 -3.44 -2.68 25.54
N MET A 77 -2.60 -3.62 25.10
CA MET A 77 -2.60 -4.99 25.63
C MET A 77 -2.25 -5.03 27.12
N ILE A 78 -1.22 -4.30 27.55
CA ILE A 78 -0.81 -4.24 28.97
C ILE A 78 -1.93 -3.62 29.81
N ALA A 79 -2.54 -2.53 29.36
CA ALA A 79 -3.66 -1.89 30.06
C ALA A 79 -4.85 -2.86 30.20
N GLN A 80 -5.19 -3.60 29.14
CA GLN A 80 -6.26 -4.60 29.17
C GLN A 80 -5.96 -5.74 30.14
N LEU A 81 -4.72 -6.24 30.19
CA LEU A 81 -4.30 -7.26 31.14
C LEU A 81 -4.36 -6.80 32.61
N ARG A 82 -4.23 -5.49 32.85
CA ARG A 82 -4.39 -4.87 34.18
C ARG A 82 -5.85 -4.59 34.55
N GLY A 83 -6.81 -4.89 33.66
CA GLY A 83 -8.22 -4.61 33.86
C GLY A 83 -8.58 -3.12 33.72
N GLU A 84 -7.70 -2.32 33.10
CA GLU A 84 -7.96 -0.91 32.81
C GLU A 84 -8.88 -0.77 31.59
N GLU A 85 -9.66 0.29 31.54
CA GLU A 85 -10.46 0.62 30.36
C GLU A 85 -9.54 1.06 29.21
N VAL A 86 -9.70 0.44 28.03
CA VAL A 86 -8.93 0.76 26.84
C VAL A 86 -9.78 1.47 25.81
N VAL A 87 -9.26 2.56 25.26
CA VAL A 87 -9.90 3.33 24.19
C VAL A 87 -9.16 3.07 22.88
N PRO A 88 -9.87 2.81 21.76
CA PRO A 88 -9.26 2.65 20.46
C PRO A 88 -8.37 3.84 20.09
N ARG A 89 -7.18 3.57 19.54
CA ARG A 89 -6.26 4.59 19.02
C ARG A 89 -6.24 4.56 17.51
N ILE A 90 -6.30 5.74 16.91
CA ILE A 90 -6.16 5.93 15.48
C ILE A 90 -4.79 6.58 15.22
N LEU A 91 -3.93 5.87 14.51
CA LEU A 91 -2.65 6.40 14.04
C LEU A 91 -2.81 6.93 12.61
N LYS A 92 -2.20 8.08 12.33
CA LYS A 92 -2.24 8.69 11.01
C LYS A 92 -1.27 7.98 10.09
N SER A 93 -1.71 7.71 8.87
CA SER A 93 -0.87 7.28 7.75
C SER A 93 -0.53 8.47 6.86
N GLU A 94 0.55 8.36 6.09
CA GLU A 94 1.05 9.37 5.19
C GLU A 94 1.15 8.81 3.76
N LEU A 95 0.70 9.56 2.77
CA LEU A 95 0.93 9.20 1.36
C LEU A 95 2.31 9.69 0.92
N VAL A 96 3.19 8.76 0.59
CA VAL A 96 4.52 9.03 0.05
C VAL A 96 4.45 8.95 -1.48
N ILE A 97 4.41 10.12 -2.11
CA ILE A 97 4.30 10.23 -3.57
C ILE A 97 5.67 9.97 -4.20
N ARG A 98 5.68 9.09 -5.23
CA ARG A 98 6.85 8.77 -6.05
C ARG A 98 6.47 8.78 -7.54
N GLU A 99 6.96 7.82 -8.32
CA GLU A 99 6.85 7.85 -9.79
C GLU A 99 5.58 7.17 -10.33
N THR A 100 4.92 6.28 -9.57
CA THR A 100 3.78 5.49 -10.06
C THR A 100 2.42 6.17 -9.92
N ALA A 101 2.36 7.28 -9.24
CA ALA A 101 1.11 8.04 -9.12
C ALA A 101 1.36 9.49 -8.73
#